data_d339c561dbe9fda464ca5e9254777e14
#
_entry.id   d339c561dbe9fda464ca5e9254777e14
#
_cell.length_a   1.000
_cell.length_b   1.000
_cell.length_c   1.000
_cell.angle_alpha   90.00
_cell.angle_beta   90.00
_cell.angle_gamma   90.00
#
_symmetry.space_group_name_H-M   'P 1'
#
loop_
_entity.id
_entity.type
_entity.pdbx_description
1 polymer ?
#
loop_
_entity_poly.entity_id
_entity_poly.type
_entity_poly.pdbx_seq_one_letter_code
_entity_poly.pdbx_strand_id
1 'polypeptide(L)'
;MKKVIFLVVSIALCTIFTANAKPKTLWLIGDATMAEYADTTNAYGWGTAFEQYIHKRISVVNLADTGMSAKVFVETDLLEKMENTRNRSYVLLQFGTNDLKEYALNQYSSTDALLRHVNEIVSIARQNRINVILCTPLALPFYKEGKLIDRLGSYPDAIRHLAAYHHLPLLDLEQVTHTWLSNMTEAEAAAYYVTVDPTQLSIDEYQLNKEGAEIVAQLVKDAIMNGKSKKLKKIIKKH
;
A
#
# COMPACT_ATOMS: atom_id res chain seq x y z
N MET A 1 48.55 -20.02 -64.36
CA MET A 1 48.21 -18.90 -63.45
C MET A 1 46.99 -19.30 -62.68
N LYS A 2 47.12 -19.76 -61.42
CA LYS A 2 46.05 -20.17 -60.56
C LYS A 2 45.65 -18.95 -59.68
N LYS A 3 44.42 -18.45 -59.84
CA LYS A 3 43.85 -17.38 -58.95
C LYS A 3 43.41 -18.01 -57.68
N VAL A 4 44.03 -17.64 -56.56
CA VAL A 4 43.56 -17.96 -55.19
C VAL A 4 42.54 -16.92 -54.76
N ILE A 5 41.30 -17.36 -54.54
CA ILE A 5 40.25 -16.53 -54.04
C ILE A 5 40.27 -16.63 -52.50
N PHE A 6 40.60 -15.53 -51.79
CA PHE A 6 40.53 -15.43 -50.35
C PHE A 6 39.08 -15.12 -49.96
N LEU A 7 38.42 -16.09 -49.34
CA LEU A 7 37.10 -15.91 -48.75
C LEU A 7 37.26 -15.34 -47.31
N VAL A 8 36.99 -14.05 -47.13
CA VAL A 8 36.97 -13.41 -45.81
C VAL A 8 35.62 -13.69 -45.17
N VAL A 9 35.58 -14.62 -44.22
CA VAL A 9 34.38 -14.86 -43.41
C VAL A 9 34.38 -13.86 -42.25
N SER A 10 33.56 -12.80 -42.35
CA SER A 10 33.29 -11.87 -41.26
C SER A 10 32.34 -12.51 -40.26
N ILE A 11 32.88 -13.01 -39.16
CA ILE A 11 32.06 -13.45 -38.02
C ILE A 11 31.61 -12.18 -37.28
N ALA A 12 30.38 -11.75 -37.56
CA ALA A 12 29.71 -10.72 -36.74
C ALA A 12 29.40 -11.30 -35.38
N LEU A 13 30.21 -10.95 -34.38
CA LEU A 13 29.97 -11.29 -32.98
C LEU A 13 28.79 -10.41 -32.50
N CYS A 14 27.54 -10.89 -32.64
CA CYS A 14 26.38 -10.30 -32.01
C CYS A 14 26.50 -10.51 -30.49
N THR A 15 27.13 -9.59 -29.78
CA THR A 15 27.04 -9.49 -28.35
C THR A 15 25.58 -9.11 -28.00
N ILE A 16 24.80 -10.11 -27.65
CA ILE A 16 23.47 -9.88 -27.08
C ILE A 16 23.68 -9.21 -25.72
N PHE A 17 23.69 -7.89 -25.71
CA PHE A 17 23.49 -7.13 -24.46
C PHE A 17 22.10 -7.47 -23.95
N THR A 18 21.98 -8.47 -23.08
CA THR A 18 20.81 -8.62 -22.23
C THR A 18 20.81 -7.42 -21.29
N ALA A 19 20.16 -6.34 -21.72
CA ALA A 19 19.86 -5.24 -20.82
C ALA A 19 19.05 -5.83 -19.67
N ASN A 20 19.69 -6.07 -18.53
CA ASN A 20 19.00 -6.43 -17.29
C ASN A 20 18.05 -5.28 -16.97
N ALA A 21 16.79 -5.42 -17.38
CA ALA A 21 15.76 -4.47 -17.01
C ALA A 21 15.70 -4.42 -15.48
N LYS A 22 15.90 -3.23 -14.91
CA LYS A 22 15.77 -3.04 -13.46
C LYS A 22 14.45 -3.64 -12.99
N PRO A 23 14.41 -4.31 -11.83
CA PRO A 23 13.18 -4.87 -11.30
C PRO A 23 12.14 -3.76 -11.14
N LYS A 24 10.87 -4.10 -11.34
CA LYS A 24 9.79 -3.19 -11.02
C LYS A 24 9.73 -2.98 -9.52
N THR A 25 9.36 -1.80 -9.09
CA THR A 25 9.17 -1.49 -7.67
C THR A 25 7.69 -1.45 -7.36
N LEU A 26 7.30 -2.02 -6.23
CA LEU A 26 6.05 -1.79 -5.55
C LEU A 26 6.32 -0.84 -4.39
N TRP A 27 5.79 0.37 -4.50
CA TRP A 27 5.81 1.35 -3.44
C TRP A 27 4.60 1.12 -2.55
N LEU A 28 4.82 1.02 -1.25
CA LEU A 28 3.79 1.05 -0.23
C LEU A 28 3.89 2.44 0.43
N ILE A 29 2.83 3.22 0.31
CA ILE A 29 2.77 4.59 0.83
C ILE A 29 1.50 4.71 1.64
N GLY A 30 1.65 5.04 2.91
CA GLY A 30 0.51 5.10 3.82
C GLY A 30 0.87 5.44 5.25
N ASP A 31 -0.05 5.11 6.12
CA ASP A 31 -0.01 5.41 7.56
C ASP A 31 0.46 4.22 8.41
N ALA A 32 0.26 4.33 9.73
CA ALA A 32 0.64 3.34 10.73
C ALA A 32 0.22 1.91 10.41
N THR A 33 -0.95 1.71 9.82
CA THR A 33 -1.48 0.37 9.56
C THR A 33 -0.69 -0.39 8.50
N MET A 34 0.04 0.33 7.62
CA MET A 34 0.87 -0.22 6.55
C MET A 34 2.36 -0.23 6.89
N ALA A 35 2.79 0.55 7.89
CA ALA A 35 4.18 0.86 8.19
C ALA A 35 5.06 -0.35 8.53
N GLU A 36 6.36 -0.18 8.37
CA GLU A 36 7.35 -1.08 8.95
C GLU A 36 7.65 -0.66 10.39
N TYR A 37 7.71 -1.62 11.30
CA TYR A 37 7.96 -1.38 12.71
C TYR A 37 9.25 -2.06 13.14
N ALA A 38 9.93 -1.47 14.14
CA ALA A 38 11.08 -2.11 14.76
C ALA A 38 10.67 -3.37 15.54
N ASP A 39 11.53 -4.39 15.56
CA ASP A 39 11.27 -5.66 16.27
C ASP A 39 11.03 -5.50 17.78
N THR A 40 11.36 -4.33 18.34
CA THR A 40 11.14 -4.01 19.75
C THR A 40 9.71 -3.59 20.08
N THR A 41 8.85 -3.41 19.07
CA THR A 41 7.45 -3.05 19.23
C THR A 41 6.55 -4.26 19.07
N ASN A 42 5.34 -4.22 19.66
CA ASN A 42 4.30 -5.21 19.41
C ASN A 42 3.46 -4.87 18.17
N ALA A 43 3.71 -3.73 17.54
CA ALA A 43 3.02 -3.30 16.34
C ALA A 43 3.62 -3.93 15.08
N TYR A 44 2.77 -4.18 14.08
CA TYR A 44 3.18 -4.72 12.80
C TYR A 44 2.27 -4.18 11.68
N GLY A 45 2.85 -3.68 10.61
CA GLY A 45 2.05 -3.17 9.50
C GLY A 45 1.70 -4.25 8.47
N TRP A 46 0.49 -4.19 7.93
CA TRP A 46 0.08 -5.11 6.88
C TRP A 46 0.93 -5.01 5.62
N GLY A 47 1.55 -3.84 5.37
CA GLY A 47 2.48 -3.65 4.24
C GLY A 47 3.66 -4.59 4.32
N THR A 48 4.30 -4.71 5.49
CA THR A 48 5.39 -5.64 5.75
C THR A 48 4.91 -7.09 5.63
N ALA A 49 3.77 -7.44 6.23
CA ALA A 49 3.19 -8.77 6.10
C ALA A 49 2.82 -9.13 4.64
N PHE A 50 2.46 -8.13 3.82
CA PHE A 50 2.04 -8.32 2.44
C PHE A 50 3.19 -8.70 1.51
N GLU A 51 4.44 -8.36 1.84
CA GLU A 51 5.62 -8.68 1.02
C GLU A 51 5.73 -10.17 0.70
N GLN A 52 5.32 -11.04 1.62
CA GLN A 52 5.32 -12.48 1.41
C GLN A 52 4.50 -12.94 0.19
N TYR A 53 3.52 -12.15 -0.24
CA TYR A 53 2.65 -12.45 -1.39
C TYR A 53 3.16 -11.87 -2.70
N ILE A 54 4.20 -11.03 -2.66
CA ILE A 54 4.70 -10.33 -3.84
C ILE A 54 5.62 -11.21 -4.68
N HIS A 55 5.49 -11.07 -5.99
CA HIS A 55 6.29 -11.83 -6.93
C HIS A 55 7.78 -11.42 -6.82
N LYS A 56 8.69 -12.39 -6.69
CA LYS A 56 10.15 -12.21 -6.47
C LYS A 56 10.89 -11.27 -7.45
N ARG A 57 10.28 -10.95 -8.60
CA ARG A 57 10.84 -9.99 -9.58
C ARG A 57 10.43 -8.54 -9.33
N ILE A 58 9.71 -8.29 -8.24
CA ILE A 58 9.25 -6.97 -7.84
C ILE A 58 9.95 -6.65 -6.53
N SER A 59 10.64 -5.52 -6.49
CA SER A 59 11.22 -4.99 -5.25
C SER A 59 10.12 -4.23 -4.51
N VAL A 60 9.93 -4.52 -3.24
CA VAL A 60 9.01 -3.75 -2.38
C VAL A 60 9.82 -2.66 -1.67
N VAL A 61 9.27 -1.47 -1.63
CA VAL A 61 9.80 -0.33 -0.87
C VAL A 61 8.64 0.22 -0.05
N ASN A 62 8.69 0.01 1.25
CA ASN A 62 7.69 0.52 2.18
C ASN A 62 8.13 1.91 2.67
N LEU A 63 7.36 2.94 2.34
CA LEU A 63 7.53 4.33 2.77
C LEU A 63 6.40 4.76 3.71
N ALA A 64 5.55 3.83 4.15
CA ALA A 64 4.53 4.11 5.14
C ALA A 64 5.17 4.33 6.51
N ASP A 65 4.62 5.24 7.30
CA ASP A 65 5.15 5.58 8.63
C ASP A 65 4.00 5.81 9.62
N THR A 66 4.30 5.60 10.89
CA THR A 66 3.34 5.69 12.00
C THR A 66 2.71 7.08 12.17
N GLY A 67 3.48 8.12 11.88
CA GLY A 67 3.04 9.52 11.93
C GLY A 67 2.56 10.08 10.59
N MET A 68 2.53 9.28 9.54
CA MET A 68 2.31 9.78 8.19
C MET A 68 0.83 10.04 7.89
N SER A 69 0.49 11.26 7.55
CA SER A 69 -0.74 11.63 6.84
C SER A 69 -0.42 11.95 5.38
N ALA A 70 -1.44 12.08 4.53
CA ALA A 70 -1.22 12.49 3.13
C ALA A 70 -0.52 13.84 3.03
N LYS A 71 -0.86 14.79 3.93
CA LYS A 71 -0.20 16.10 4.03
C LYS A 71 1.27 15.95 4.37
N VAL A 72 1.59 15.23 5.45
CA VAL A 72 2.98 15.04 5.90
C VAL A 72 3.81 14.39 4.81
N PHE A 73 3.26 13.39 4.10
CA PHE A 73 3.97 12.73 3.00
C PHE A 73 4.36 13.70 1.88
N VAL A 74 3.45 14.59 1.48
CA VAL A 74 3.70 15.61 0.42
C VAL A 74 4.77 16.63 0.86
N GLU A 75 4.83 16.94 2.15
CA GLU A 75 5.80 17.88 2.72
C GLU A 75 7.20 17.25 2.94
N THR A 76 7.36 15.95 2.70
CA THR A 76 8.65 15.25 2.82
C THR A 76 9.36 15.12 1.46
N ASP A 77 10.64 14.81 1.48
CA ASP A 77 11.45 14.47 0.30
C ASP A 77 11.16 13.05 -0.26
N LEU A 78 10.23 12.31 0.37
CA LEU A 78 9.91 10.94 -0.03
C LEU A 78 9.30 10.87 -1.45
N LEU A 79 8.60 11.91 -1.88
CA LEU A 79 8.09 12.03 -3.24
C LEU A 79 9.22 11.99 -4.29
N GLU A 80 10.37 12.60 -4.00
CA GLU A 80 11.53 12.62 -4.89
C GLU A 80 12.08 11.21 -5.16
N LYS A 81 11.93 10.29 -4.19
CA LYS A 81 12.33 8.88 -4.36
C LYS A 81 11.55 8.19 -5.47
N MET A 82 10.32 8.64 -5.73
CA MET A 82 9.48 8.10 -6.79
C MET A 82 9.82 8.69 -8.17
N GLU A 83 10.36 9.93 -8.23
CA GLU A 83 10.62 10.64 -9.48
C GLU A 83 11.69 9.98 -10.35
N ASN A 84 12.62 9.27 -9.75
CA ASN A 84 13.71 8.59 -10.44
C ASN A 84 13.38 7.18 -10.93
N THR A 85 12.15 6.71 -10.76
CA THR A 85 11.72 5.39 -11.21
C THR A 85 11.29 5.39 -12.67
N ARG A 86 12.21 5.09 -13.58
CA ARG A 86 11.93 4.99 -15.03
C ARG A 86 11.17 3.72 -15.45
N ASN A 87 10.86 2.86 -14.52
CA ASN A 87 10.20 1.58 -14.78
C ASN A 87 8.71 1.67 -14.45
N ARG A 88 7.87 0.91 -15.18
CA ARG A 88 6.44 0.76 -14.91
C ARG A 88 6.21 0.08 -13.55
N SER A 89 6.51 0.80 -12.47
CA SER A 89 6.32 0.37 -11.08
C SER A 89 4.86 0.51 -10.66
N TYR A 90 4.57 0.14 -9.43
CA TYR A 90 3.25 0.21 -8.83
C TYR A 90 3.34 1.00 -7.52
N VAL A 91 2.25 1.64 -7.13
CA VAL A 91 2.09 2.18 -5.79
C VAL A 91 0.73 1.75 -5.23
N LEU A 92 0.74 1.20 -4.01
CA LEU A 92 -0.44 1.12 -3.15
C LEU A 92 -0.43 2.33 -2.25
N LEU A 93 -1.45 3.17 -2.36
CA LEU A 93 -1.53 4.45 -1.69
C LEU A 93 -2.72 4.45 -0.73
N GLN A 94 -2.44 4.43 0.59
CA GLN A 94 -3.43 4.37 1.66
C GLN A 94 -3.22 5.50 2.65
N PHE A 95 -4.16 6.43 2.69
CA PHE A 95 -4.22 7.49 3.70
C PHE A 95 -5.65 7.65 4.20
N GLY A 96 -5.79 8.34 5.32
CA GLY A 96 -7.08 8.69 5.93
C GLY A 96 -7.13 8.43 7.43
N THR A 97 -6.41 7.44 7.96
CA THR A 97 -6.42 7.12 9.38
C THR A 97 -5.72 8.20 10.20
N ASN A 98 -4.48 8.55 9.85
CA ASN A 98 -3.76 9.62 10.54
C ASN A 98 -4.29 11.00 10.17
N ASP A 99 -4.84 11.16 8.96
CA ASP A 99 -5.53 12.41 8.55
C ASP A 99 -6.74 12.70 9.44
N LEU A 100 -7.42 11.65 9.94
CA LEU A 100 -8.58 11.75 10.81
C LEU A 100 -8.22 11.97 12.29
N LYS A 101 -7.01 11.62 12.75
CA LYS A 101 -6.62 11.72 14.17
C LYS A 101 -6.71 13.16 14.66
N GLU A 102 -7.61 13.42 15.61
CA GLU A 102 -7.81 14.73 16.24
C GLU A 102 -6.60 15.22 17.06
N TYR A 103 -5.78 14.31 17.53
CA TYR A 103 -4.69 14.59 18.48
C TYR A 103 -3.34 14.93 17.85
N ALA A 104 -3.16 14.66 16.60
CA ALA A 104 -1.94 15.06 15.90
C ALA A 104 -2.15 16.45 15.29
N LEU A 105 -1.92 17.50 16.06
CA LEU A 105 -2.20 18.91 15.75
C LEU A 105 -1.80 19.38 14.34
N ASN A 106 -0.85 18.70 13.70
CA ASN A 106 -0.37 19.02 12.35
C ASN A 106 -0.78 17.98 11.28
N GLN A 107 -1.46 16.90 11.66
CA GLN A 107 -1.80 15.79 10.77
C GLN A 107 -3.28 15.74 10.43
N TYR A 108 -4.13 16.33 11.29
CA TYR A 108 -5.57 16.41 11.01
C TYR A 108 -5.80 17.17 9.70
N SER A 109 -6.49 16.52 8.80
CA SER A 109 -6.86 17.09 7.50
C SER A 109 -8.35 16.92 7.28
N SER A 110 -9.03 17.96 6.81
CA SER A 110 -10.39 17.80 6.29
C SER A 110 -10.38 16.83 5.09
N THR A 111 -11.52 16.23 4.79
CA THR A 111 -11.67 15.35 3.63
C THR A 111 -11.18 16.01 2.33
N ASP A 112 -11.47 17.31 2.15
CA ASP A 112 -10.99 18.06 0.98
C ASP A 112 -9.47 18.25 0.99
N ALA A 113 -8.86 18.44 2.15
CA ALA A 113 -7.41 18.53 2.27
C ALA A 113 -6.75 17.19 1.98
N LEU A 114 -7.28 16.09 2.52
CA LEU A 114 -6.85 14.73 2.18
C LEU A 114 -6.87 14.53 0.66
N LEU A 115 -8.00 14.86 0.01
CA LEU A 115 -8.14 14.68 -1.44
C LEU A 115 -7.12 15.48 -2.23
N ARG A 116 -6.83 16.73 -1.83
CA ARG A 116 -5.81 17.54 -2.50
C ARG A 116 -4.44 16.88 -2.44
N HIS A 117 -4.00 16.43 -1.25
CA HIS A 117 -2.68 15.83 -1.08
C HIS A 117 -2.57 14.47 -1.76
N VAL A 118 -3.60 13.62 -1.64
CA VAL A 118 -3.62 12.33 -2.36
C VAL A 118 -3.59 12.54 -3.86
N ASN A 119 -4.32 13.54 -4.39
CA ASN A 119 -4.32 13.88 -5.81
C ASN A 119 -2.95 14.37 -6.30
N GLU A 120 -2.22 15.09 -5.47
CA GLU A 120 -0.84 15.52 -5.76
C GLU A 120 0.09 14.31 -5.90
N ILE A 121 0.04 13.38 -4.95
CA ILE A 121 0.81 12.13 -5.01
C ILE A 121 0.46 11.32 -6.27
N VAL A 122 -0.83 11.21 -6.58
CA VAL A 122 -1.33 10.53 -7.79
C VAL A 122 -0.75 11.19 -9.05
N SER A 123 -0.73 12.53 -9.10
CA SER A 123 -0.24 13.29 -10.25
C SER A 123 1.26 13.04 -10.47
N ILE A 124 2.07 13.12 -9.43
CA ILE A 124 3.51 12.85 -9.47
C ILE A 124 3.79 11.40 -9.88
N ALA A 125 3.10 10.44 -9.28
CA ALA A 125 3.24 9.04 -9.63
C ALA A 125 2.93 8.78 -11.12
N ARG A 126 1.89 9.41 -11.66
CA ARG A 126 1.52 9.29 -13.08
C ARG A 126 2.56 9.90 -14.01
N GLN A 127 3.10 11.08 -13.69
CA GLN A 127 4.19 11.72 -14.43
C GLN A 127 5.40 10.78 -14.53
N ASN A 128 5.69 10.05 -13.47
CA ASN A 128 6.76 9.06 -13.41
C ASN A 128 6.36 7.67 -13.95
N ARG A 129 5.21 7.55 -14.62
CA ARG A 129 4.70 6.30 -15.22
C ARG A 129 4.50 5.16 -14.22
N ILE A 130 4.23 5.48 -12.96
CA ILE A 130 3.91 4.54 -11.91
C ILE A 130 2.41 4.21 -12.01
N ASN A 131 2.06 2.93 -11.88
CA ASN A 131 0.67 2.50 -11.85
C ASN A 131 0.12 2.72 -10.44
N VAL A 132 -0.75 3.69 -10.28
CA VAL A 132 -1.37 4.01 -8.99
C VAL A 132 -2.55 3.09 -8.74
N ILE A 133 -2.62 2.60 -7.51
CA ILE A 133 -3.75 1.89 -6.93
C ILE A 133 -4.10 2.63 -5.65
N LEU A 134 -5.31 3.16 -5.57
CA LEU A 134 -5.80 3.76 -4.35
C LEU A 134 -6.32 2.66 -3.42
N CYS A 135 -6.05 2.85 -2.12
CA CYS A 135 -6.58 2.02 -1.06
C CYS A 135 -7.38 2.93 -0.11
N THR A 136 -8.60 2.53 0.26
CA THR A 136 -9.28 3.18 1.39
C THR A 136 -8.54 2.87 2.69
N PRO A 137 -8.64 3.71 3.74
CA PRO A 137 -8.15 3.34 5.07
C PRO A 137 -8.83 2.05 5.56
N LEU A 138 -8.23 1.37 6.53
CA LEU A 138 -8.85 0.20 7.17
C LEU A 138 -10.02 0.65 8.06
N ALA A 139 -11.07 -0.16 8.17
CA ALA A 139 -12.07 0.01 9.21
C ALA A 139 -11.40 -0.10 10.59
N LEU A 140 -11.89 0.68 11.56
CA LEU A 140 -11.36 0.72 12.92
C LEU A 140 -12.21 -0.13 13.86
N PRO A 141 -11.61 -0.83 14.85
CA PRO A 141 -12.32 -1.74 15.76
C PRO A 141 -13.06 -1.01 16.87
N PHE A 142 -13.89 -0.05 16.52
CA PHE A 142 -14.75 0.64 17.49
C PHE A 142 -16.11 -0.03 17.60
N TYR A 143 -16.45 -0.50 18.80
CA TYR A 143 -17.73 -1.14 19.07
C TYR A 143 -18.57 -0.31 20.04
N LYS A 144 -19.86 -0.31 19.81
CA LYS A 144 -20.86 0.25 20.72
C LYS A 144 -22.02 -0.72 20.81
N GLU A 145 -22.36 -1.13 22.03
CA GLU A 145 -23.44 -2.09 22.27
C GLU A 145 -23.29 -3.38 21.44
N GLY A 146 -22.04 -3.87 21.32
CA GLY A 146 -21.71 -5.07 20.55
C GLY A 146 -21.75 -4.95 19.03
N LYS A 147 -21.91 -3.72 18.50
CA LYS A 147 -21.92 -3.47 17.06
C LYS A 147 -20.73 -2.62 16.66
N LEU A 148 -20.06 -3.00 15.57
CA LEU A 148 -19.03 -2.17 14.96
C LEU A 148 -19.64 -0.86 14.48
N ILE A 149 -18.99 0.26 14.79
CA ILE A 149 -19.42 1.60 14.36
C ILE A 149 -18.38 2.22 13.45
N ASP A 150 -18.85 2.95 12.43
CA ASP A 150 -17.97 3.71 11.55
C ASP A 150 -17.36 4.91 12.32
N ARG A 151 -16.04 5.01 12.29
CA ARG A 151 -15.27 6.12 12.85
C ARG A 151 -14.47 6.87 11.78
N LEU A 152 -14.53 6.42 10.52
CA LEU A 152 -13.81 7.03 9.41
C LEU A 152 -14.62 8.12 8.70
N GLY A 153 -15.94 8.14 8.91
CA GLY A 153 -16.83 9.14 8.30
C GLY A 153 -16.70 9.19 6.78
N SER A 154 -16.48 10.37 6.23
CA SER A 154 -16.42 10.59 4.78
C SER A 154 -15.09 10.23 4.10
N TYR A 155 -14.05 9.83 4.85
CA TYR A 155 -12.71 9.59 4.29
C TYR A 155 -12.67 8.43 3.28
N PRO A 156 -13.26 7.25 3.57
CA PRO A 156 -13.27 6.16 2.59
C PRO A 156 -14.02 6.53 1.30
N ASP A 157 -15.17 7.22 1.42
CA ASP A 157 -15.97 7.64 0.26
C ASP A 157 -15.22 8.65 -0.60
N ALA A 158 -14.49 9.56 0.01
CA ALA A 158 -13.65 10.50 -0.71
C ALA A 158 -12.61 9.78 -1.58
N ILE A 159 -11.94 8.75 -1.04
CA ILE A 159 -10.97 7.94 -1.80
C ILE A 159 -11.66 7.14 -2.90
N ARG A 160 -12.86 6.58 -2.66
CA ARG A 160 -13.68 5.90 -3.68
C ARG A 160 -14.00 6.85 -4.84
N HIS A 161 -14.46 8.06 -4.53
CA HIS A 161 -14.75 9.09 -5.54
C HIS A 161 -13.51 9.51 -6.33
N LEU A 162 -12.37 9.71 -5.65
CA LEU A 162 -11.12 10.06 -6.31
C LEU A 162 -10.65 8.96 -7.26
N ALA A 163 -10.76 7.69 -6.85
CA ALA A 163 -10.43 6.55 -7.68
C ALA A 163 -11.31 6.50 -8.95
N ALA A 164 -12.62 6.71 -8.78
CA ALA A 164 -13.56 6.74 -9.89
C ALA A 164 -13.28 7.91 -10.85
N TYR A 165 -13.05 9.11 -10.31
CA TYR A 165 -12.75 10.32 -11.08
C TYR A 165 -11.50 10.15 -11.96
N HIS A 166 -10.45 9.56 -11.42
CA HIS A 166 -9.19 9.33 -12.13
C HIS A 166 -9.16 8.00 -12.90
N HIS A 167 -10.21 7.20 -12.89
CA HIS A 167 -10.26 5.85 -13.46
C HIS A 167 -9.12 4.97 -12.93
N LEU A 168 -8.81 5.07 -11.64
CA LEU A 168 -7.77 4.28 -10.96
C LEU A 168 -8.34 2.98 -10.40
N PRO A 169 -7.54 1.90 -10.37
CA PRO A 169 -7.87 0.74 -9.55
C PRO A 169 -8.03 1.15 -8.09
N LEU A 170 -9.06 0.61 -7.44
CA LEU A 170 -9.32 0.78 -6.01
C LEU A 170 -9.20 -0.58 -5.31
N LEU A 171 -8.52 -0.61 -4.18
CA LEU A 171 -8.62 -1.63 -3.15
C LEU A 171 -9.44 -1.04 -2.01
N ASP A 172 -10.68 -1.48 -1.89
CA ASP A 172 -11.61 -1.00 -0.88
C ASP A 172 -11.35 -1.73 0.44
N LEU A 173 -10.27 -1.33 1.12
CA LEU A 173 -9.81 -2.00 2.34
C LEU A 173 -10.75 -1.72 3.51
N GLU A 174 -11.38 -0.55 3.55
CA GLU A 174 -12.42 -0.27 4.55
C GLU A 174 -13.53 -1.32 4.45
N GLN A 175 -14.07 -1.56 3.27
CA GLN A 175 -15.16 -2.53 3.10
C GLN A 175 -14.78 -3.95 3.52
N VAL A 176 -13.59 -4.44 3.13
CA VAL A 176 -13.18 -5.81 3.47
C VAL A 176 -12.83 -5.97 4.94
N THR A 177 -12.20 -4.96 5.56
CA THR A 177 -11.88 -5.00 6.99
C THR A 177 -13.11 -4.72 7.86
N HIS A 178 -14.03 -3.88 7.42
CA HIS A 178 -15.33 -3.72 8.08
C HIS A 178 -16.10 -5.04 8.10
N THR A 179 -16.14 -5.75 6.97
CA THR A 179 -16.79 -7.08 6.91
C THR A 179 -16.11 -8.07 7.86
N TRP A 180 -14.77 -8.08 7.91
CA TRP A 180 -14.02 -8.93 8.82
C TRP A 180 -14.33 -8.63 10.29
N LEU A 181 -14.23 -7.36 10.71
CA LEU A 181 -14.49 -6.92 12.08
C LEU A 181 -15.96 -7.11 12.49
N SER A 182 -16.92 -6.88 11.58
CA SER A 182 -18.35 -7.04 11.86
C SER A 182 -18.77 -8.48 12.19
N ASN A 183 -17.94 -9.46 11.88
CA ASN A 183 -18.16 -10.88 12.23
C ASN A 183 -17.55 -11.28 13.57
N MET A 184 -17.08 -10.32 14.37
CA MET A 184 -16.39 -10.53 15.63
C MET A 184 -17.06 -9.73 16.74
N THR A 185 -16.89 -10.19 17.96
CA THR A 185 -17.09 -9.38 19.16
C THR A 185 -15.92 -8.42 19.34
N GLU A 186 -16.11 -7.37 20.14
CA GLU A 186 -15.05 -6.44 20.52
C GLU A 186 -13.83 -7.17 21.13
N ALA A 187 -14.05 -8.16 21.99
CA ALA A 187 -12.98 -8.94 22.61
C ALA A 187 -12.20 -9.79 21.59
N GLU A 188 -12.88 -10.38 20.62
CA GLU A 188 -12.23 -11.13 19.53
C GLU A 188 -11.43 -10.20 18.62
N ALA A 189 -11.96 -9.02 18.29
CA ALA A 189 -11.26 -8.04 17.47
C ALA A 189 -10.00 -7.51 18.18
N ALA A 190 -10.06 -7.29 19.49
CA ALA A 190 -8.95 -6.81 20.30
C ALA A 190 -7.69 -7.68 20.17
N ALA A 191 -7.83 -8.99 19.93
CA ALA A 191 -6.72 -9.92 19.76
C ALA A 191 -5.80 -9.59 18.56
N TYR A 192 -6.25 -8.77 17.61
CA TYR A 192 -5.54 -8.43 16.38
C TYR A 192 -4.87 -7.04 16.41
N TYR A 193 -5.00 -6.35 17.53
CA TYR A 193 -4.46 -5.00 17.71
C TYR A 193 -3.44 -4.96 18.85
N VAL A 194 -2.67 -3.87 18.90
CA VAL A 194 -1.68 -3.69 19.97
C VAL A 194 -2.42 -3.46 21.29
N THR A 195 -2.11 -4.30 22.28
CA THR A 195 -2.65 -4.14 23.64
C THR A 195 -1.95 -3.00 24.36
N VAL A 196 -2.71 -2.03 24.85
CA VAL A 196 -2.23 -0.91 25.67
C VAL A 196 -2.34 -1.27 27.13
N ASP A 197 -3.49 -1.77 27.57
CA ASP A 197 -3.72 -2.25 28.94
C ASP A 197 -4.44 -3.62 28.91
N PRO A 198 -3.72 -4.71 29.19
CA PRO A 198 -4.31 -6.05 29.15
C PRO A 198 -5.34 -6.29 30.26
N THR A 199 -5.34 -5.48 31.34
CA THR A 199 -6.29 -5.64 32.44
C THR A 199 -7.67 -5.03 32.13
N GLN A 200 -7.72 -4.11 31.16
CA GLN A 200 -8.93 -3.40 30.75
C GLN A 200 -9.35 -3.69 29.30
N LEU A 201 -8.73 -4.65 28.62
CA LEU A 201 -8.90 -4.91 27.19
C LEU A 201 -8.69 -3.64 26.32
N SER A 202 -7.86 -2.71 26.80
CA SER A 202 -7.52 -1.51 26.06
C SER A 202 -6.52 -1.80 24.96
N ILE A 203 -6.85 -1.40 23.75
CA ILE A 203 -6.02 -1.57 22.55
C ILE A 203 -5.69 -0.21 21.91
N ASP A 204 -4.64 -0.18 21.10
CA ASP A 204 -4.45 0.90 20.13
C ASP A 204 -5.22 0.52 18.85
N GLU A 205 -6.34 1.17 18.63
CA GLU A 205 -7.26 0.89 17.51
C GLU A 205 -6.66 1.23 16.14
N TYR A 206 -5.51 1.85 16.13
CA TYR A 206 -4.78 2.27 14.91
C TYR A 206 -3.57 1.39 14.60
N GLN A 207 -3.18 0.51 15.51
CA GLN A 207 -2.00 -0.33 15.36
C GLN A 207 -2.35 -1.81 15.41
N LEU A 208 -2.14 -2.48 14.28
CA LEU A 208 -2.24 -3.93 14.23
C LEU A 208 -1.07 -4.58 14.97
N ASN A 209 -1.31 -5.70 15.61
CA ASN A 209 -0.25 -6.62 15.98
C ASN A 209 0.11 -7.52 14.78
N LYS A 210 1.07 -8.42 14.94
CA LYS A 210 1.56 -9.26 13.85
C LYS A 210 0.45 -10.12 13.24
N GLU A 211 -0.39 -10.75 14.06
CA GLU A 211 -1.48 -11.61 13.58
C GLU A 211 -2.53 -10.80 12.80
N GLY A 212 -2.93 -9.64 13.32
CA GLY A 212 -3.84 -8.74 12.64
C GLY A 212 -3.29 -8.26 11.30
N ALA A 213 -2.00 -7.90 11.25
CA ALA A 213 -1.33 -7.49 10.02
C ALA A 213 -1.27 -8.62 8.97
N GLU A 214 -1.02 -9.86 9.38
CA GLU A 214 -1.02 -11.02 8.49
C GLU A 214 -2.41 -11.29 7.90
N ILE A 215 -3.47 -11.16 8.70
CA ILE A 215 -4.86 -11.29 8.23
C ILE A 215 -5.19 -10.17 7.25
N VAL A 216 -4.88 -8.92 7.57
CA VAL A 216 -5.13 -7.80 6.65
C VAL A 216 -4.35 -7.97 5.34
N ALA A 217 -3.10 -8.40 5.40
CA ALA A 217 -2.30 -8.69 4.21
C ALA A 217 -2.93 -9.79 3.34
N GLN A 218 -3.51 -10.83 3.95
CA GLN A 218 -4.26 -11.86 3.24
C GLN A 218 -5.52 -11.28 2.58
N LEU A 219 -6.27 -10.43 3.28
CA LEU A 219 -7.44 -9.74 2.73
C LEU A 219 -7.08 -8.86 1.54
N VAL A 220 -5.97 -8.12 1.61
CA VAL A 220 -5.43 -7.32 0.51
C VAL A 220 -5.09 -8.19 -0.70
N LYS A 221 -4.38 -9.30 -0.48
CA LYS A 221 -4.08 -10.27 -1.55
C LYS A 221 -5.36 -10.81 -2.19
N ASP A 222 -6.35 -11.17 -1.41
CA ASP A 222 -7.62 -11.72 -1.91
C ASP A 222 -8.44 -10.67 -2.65
N ALA A 223 -8.47 -9.42 -2.18
CA ALA A 223 -9.07 -8.29 -2.89
C ALA A 223 -8.41 -8.07 -4.27
N ILE A 224 -7.09 -8.17 -4.35
CA ILE A 224 -6.37 -8.11 -5.63
C ILE A 224 -6.76 -9.28 -6.53
N MET A 225 -6.76 -10.51 -6.01
CA MET A 225 -7.02 -11.71 -6.80
C MET A 225 -8.46 -11.81 -7.28
N ASN A 226 -9.42 -11.32 -6.50
CA ASN A 226 -10.84 -11.27 -6.86
C ASN A 226 -11.19 -10.03 -7.71
N GLY A 227 -10.37 -8.99 -7.67
CA GLY A 227 -10.56 -7.75 -8.42
C GLY A 227 -10.47 -7.92 -9.93
N LYS A 228 -10.91 -6.91 -10.70
CA LYS A 228 -10.93 -6.91 -12.17
C LYS A 228 -9.56 -6.61 -12.80
N SER A 229 -8.61 -6.04 -12.06
CA SER A 229 -7.34 -5.57 -12.62
C SER A 229 -6.35 -6.70 -12.89
N LYS A 230 -6.28 -7.13 -14.16
CA LYS A 230 -5.26 -8.10 -14.60
C LYS A 230 -3.82 -7.62 -14.36
N LYS A 231 -3.57 -6.30 -14.32
CA LYS A 231 -2.23 -5.74 -14.04
C LYS A 231 -1.84 -5.95 -12.59
N LEU A 232 -2.77 -5.72 -11.65
CA LEU A 232 -2.57 -5.93 -10.22
C LEU A 232 -2.30 -7.39 -9.88
N LYS A 233 -3.07 -8.32 -10.46
CA LYS A 233 -2.85 -9.76 -10.24
C LYS A 233 -1.43 -10.22 -10.59
N LYS A 234 -0.72 -9.49 -11.47
CA LYS A 234 0.67 -9.81 -11.87
C LYS A 234 1.71 -9.46 -10.79
N ILE A 235 1.36 -8.66 -9.79
CA ILE A 235 2.28 -8.38 -8.68
C ILE A 235 2.30 -9.52 -7.67
N ILE A 236 1.22 -10.30 -7.60
CA ILE A 236 1.10 -11.44 -6.68
C ILE A 236 1.87 -12.64 -7.23
N LYS A 237 2.61 -13.32 -6.37
CA LYS A 237 3.26 -14.59 -6.71
C LYS A 237 2.22 -15.66 -7.05
N LYS A 238 2.49 -16.45 -8.06
CA LYS A 238 1.72 -17.67 -8.33
C LYS A 238 2.19 -18.74 -7.34
N HIS A 239 1.25 -19.42 -6.74
CA HIS A 239 1.54 -20.63 -5.96
C HIS A 239 2.02 -21.75 -6.86
#